data_1e8f5f97cb8e08644bb11030443e5ac9
#
_entry.id   1e8f5f97cb8e08644bb11030443e5ac9
#
_cell.length_a   1.000
_cell.length_b   1.000
_cell.length_c   1.000
_cell.angle_alpha   90.00
_cell.angle_beta   90.00
_cell.angle_gamma   90.00
#
_symmetry.space_group_name_H-M   'P 1'
#
loop_
_entity.id
_entity.type
_entity.pdbx_description
1 polymer ?
#
loop_
_entity_poly.entity_id
_entity_poly.type
_entity_poly.pdbx_seq_one_letter_code
_entity_poly.pdbx_strand_id
1 'polypeptide(L)'
;MFSCKKTDSYPDNNEKLLRILDDKIKNKKYYEIKKKNHIQKLKKEALLYKNNDSISYHLNNLIVEEYLGYQCDSAYIYSDKNKEIANRSNNEIWLYKNLLQRSVLLSTTGLFVESKEILDKINPEVLPKQLRFSYNSAYECLYSNLLDYSGGDSPYNKIYKNKLADYYNSAYKALKPGDPFYYLFLSHKNRIENNWSQAEQNVNKFLKTTLPGTRLHAIGSFCKAVIDAKLGNIDSQESCLIYSAISDIESSTKENRSMQDLAS
;
A
#
# COMPACT_ATOMS: atom_id res chain seq x y z
N MET A 1 25.52 19.25 0.18
CA MET A 1 25.65 18.45 -1.05
C MET A 1 25.21 17.03 -0.76
N PHE A 2 23.94 16.70 -1.02
CA PHE A 2 23.47 15.32 -0.94
C PHE A 2 23.85 14.63 -2.25
N SER A 3 24.76 13.68 -2.17
CA SER A 3 25.13 12.80 -3.29
C SER A 3 23.88 11.98 -3.65
N CYS A 4 23.32 12.27 -4.81
CA CYS A 4 22.27 11.46 -5.41
C CYS A 4 22.91 10.10 -5.76
N LYS A 5 22.68 9.06 -4.92
CA LYS A 5 23.03 7.70 -5.29
C LYS A 5 22.23 7.38 -6.56
N LYS A 6 22.95 7.04 -7.65
CA LYS A 6 22.36 6.44 -8.84
C LYS A 6 21.46 5.31 -8.37
N THR A 7 20.19 5.40 -8.65
CA THR A 7 19.27 4.27 -8.57
C THR A 7 19.79 3.24 -9.56
N ASP A 8 20.27 2.10 -9.06
CA ASP A 8 20.59 0.95 -9.90
C ASP A 8 19.30 0.57 -10.63
N SER A 9 19.22 0.93 -11.92
CA SER A 9 18.13 0.47 -12.77
C SER A 9 18.32 -1.02 -12.98
N TYR A 10 17.27 -1.81 -12.74
CA TYR A 10 17.28 -3.22 -13.04
C TYR A 10 17.49 -3.44 -14.55
N PRO A 11 18.15 -4.54 -14.96
CA PRO A 11 18.37 -4.84 -16.38
C PRO A 11 17.07 -5.17 -17.11
N ASP A 12 16.93 -4.76 -18.37
CA ASP A 12 15.77 -5.01 -19.23
C ASP A 12 15.64 -6.48 -19.74
N ASN A 13 16.41 -7.41 -19.16
CA ASN A 13 16.43 -8.82 -19.59
C ASN A 13 15.87 -9.71 -18.48
N ASN A 14 14.77 -10.42 -18.78
CA ASN A 14 14.05 -11.27 -17.82
C ASN A 14 14.93 -12.37 -17.21
N GLU A 15 15.84 -12.99 -17.96
CA GLU A 15 16.76 -13.99 -17.41
C GLU A 15 17.68 -13.39 -16.34
N LYS A 16 18.18 -12.18 -16.56
CA LYS A 16 18.98 -11.49 -15.54
C LYS A 16 18.14 -11.10 -14.33
N LEU A 17 16.92 -10.66 -14.55
CA LEU A 17 15.98 -10.32 -13.49
C LEU A 17 15.63 -11.54 -12.63
N LEU A 18 15.38 -12.69 -13.23
CA LEU A 18 15.14 -13.95 -12.53
C LEU A 18 16.34 -14.36 -11.65
N ARG A 19 17.56 -14.20 -12.16
CA ARG A 19 18.77 -14.46 -11.34
C ARG A 19 18.88 -13.51 -10.14
N ILE A 20 18.50 -12.23 -10.33
CA ILE A 20 18.43 -11.27 -9.22
C ILE A 20 17.35 -11.71 -8.22
N LEU A 21 16.17 -12.11 -8.68
CA LEU A 21 15.10 -12.61 -7.83
C LEU A 21 15.56 -13.82 -7.02
N ASP A 22 16.21 -14.80 -7.64
CA ASP A 22 16.77 -15.97 -6.97
C ASP A 22 17.77 -15.58 -5.85
N ASP A 23 18.64 -14.60 -6.14
CA ASP A 23 19.59 -14.09 -5.14
C ASP A 23 18.84 -13.41 -3.97
N LYS A 24 17.79 -12.61 -4.26
CA LYS A 24 16.97 -11.99 -3.21
C LYS A 24 16.23 -13.03 -2.37
N ILE A 25 15.71 -14.09 -2.98
CA ILE A 25 15.06 -15.20 -2.27
C ILE A 25 16.07 -15.87 -1.32
N LYS A 26 17.28 -16.20 -1.78
CA LYS A 26 18.35 -16.78 -0.95
C LYS A 26 18.73 -15.88 0.22
N ASN A 27 18.71 -14.56 0.00
CA ASN A 27 19.07 -13.55 1.00
C ASN A 27 17.86 -12.98 1.77
N LYS A 28 16.66 -13.58 1.70
CA LYS A 28 15.43 -13.08 2.33
C LYS A 28 15.62 -12.77 3.82
N LYS A 29 16.33 -13.64 4.54
CA LYS A 29 16.63 -13.47 5.97
C LYS A 29 17.39 -12.17 6.29
N TYR A 30 18.26 -11.73 5.39
CA TYR A 30 18.97 -10.46 5.55
C TYR A 30 18.00 -9.27 5.56
N TYR A 31 17.04 -9.24 4.65
CA TYR A 31 16.04 -8.17 4.58
C TYR A 31 15.11 -8.16 5.79
N GLU A 32 14.70 -9.34 6.26
CA GLU A 32 13.92 -9.48 7.51
C GLU A 32 14.67 -8.94 8.73
N ILE A 33 15.97 -9.23 8.86
CA ILE A 33 16.81 -8.71 9.94
C ILE A 33 16.93 -7.19 9.83
N LYS A 34 17.17 -6.66 8.63
CA LYS A 34 17.23 -5.21 8.37
C LYS A 34 15.94 -4.51 8.78
N LYS A 35 14.78 -5.07 8.40
CA LYS A 35 13.47 -4.56 8.80
C LYS A 35 13.27 -4.59 10.30
N LYS A 36 13.56 -5.72 10.96
CA LYS A 36 13.49 -5.84 12.43
C LYS A 36 14.34 -4.79 13.13
N ASN A 37 15.57 -4.58 12.67
CA ASN A 37 16.47 -3.58 13.24
C ASN A 37 15.92 -2.16 13.07
N HIS A 38 15.34 -1.83 11.91
CA HIS A 38 14.70 -0.56 11.68
C HIS A 38 13.51 -0.32 12.63
N ILE A 39 12.62 -1.31 12.76
CA ILE A 39 11.49 -1.24 13.70
C ILE A 39 12.00 -1.08 15.14
N GLN A 40 13.05 -1.80 15.55
CA GLN A 40 13.60 -1.65 16.90
C GLN A 40 14.18 -0.25 17.14
N LYS A 41 14.78 0.38 16.13
CA LYS A 41 15.23 1.77 16.22
C LYS A 41 14.06 2.71 16.46
N LEU A 42 12.99 2.62 15.67
CA LEU A 42 11.78 3.42 15.84
C LEU A 42 11.14 3.22 17.23
N LYS A 43 11.11 1.99 17.75
CA LYS A 43 10.61 1.69 19.10
C LYS A 43 11.45 2.35 20.19
N LYS A 44 12.78 2.32 20.07
CA LYS A 44 13.67 3.01 21.03
C LYS A 44 13.43 4.52 20.99
N GLU A 45 13.31 5.11 19.81
CA GLU A 45 12.99 6.53 19.66
C GLU A 45 11.62 6.87 20.29
N ALA A 46 10.59 6.06 20.05
CA ALA A 46 9.27 6.27 20.65
C ALA A 46 9.30 6.23 22.18
N LEU A 47 10.15 5.39 22.78
CA LEU A 47 10.34 5.36 24.24
C LEU A 47 11.02 6.62 24.77
N LEU A 48 12.00 7.18 24.05
CA LEU A 48 12.67 8.43 24.46
C LEU A 48 11.68 9.62 24.48
N TYR A 49 10.72 9.64 23.57
CA TYR A 49 9.74 10.71 23.43
C TYR A 49 8.37 10.39 24.03
N LYS A 50 8.27 9.42 24.95
CA LYS A 50 6.99 8.94 25.52
C LYS A 50 6.13 10.05 26.18
N ASN A 51 6.75 11.14 26.62
CA ASN A 51 6.07 12.29 27.24
C ASN A 51 5.73 13.40 26.22
N ASN A 52 6.02 13.21 24.93
CA ASN A 52 5.66 14.13 23.86
C ASN A 52 4.66 13.46 22.93
N ASP A 53 3.38 13.78 23.07
CA ASP A 53 2.28 13.15 22.35
C ASP A 53 2.43 13.27 20.83
N SER A 54 2.87 14.41 20.32
CA SER A 54 3.03 14.63 18.88
C SER A 54 4.11 13.72 18.27
N ILE A 55 5.28 13.67 18.90
CA ILE A 55 6.39 12.83 18.44
C ILE A 55 6.04 11.35 18.61
N SER A 56 5.48 10.98 19.77
CA SER A 56 5.06 9.59 20.03
C SER A 56 4.00 9.11 19.03
N TYR A 57 2.99 9.93 18.75
CA TYR A 57 1.97 9.60 17.73
C TYR A 57 2.59 9.38 16.36
N HIS A 58 3.49 10.28 15.94
CA HIS A 58 4.18 10.15 14.65
C HIS A 58 5.04 8.88 14.59
N LEU A 59 5.86 8.60 15.60
CA LEU A 59 6.71 7.42 15.63
C LEU A 59 5.90 6.12 15.67
N ASN A 60 4.81 6.08 16.42
CA ASN A 60 3.91 4.93 16.42
C ASN A 60 3.25 4.72 15.05
N ASN A 61 2.88 5.79 14.31
CA ASN A 61 2.40 5.65 12.93
C ASN A 61 3.44 5.00 12.03
N LEU A 62 4.70 5.45 12.09
CA LEU A 62 5.79 4.84 11.32
C LEU A 62 5.94 3.35 11.67
N ILE A 63 5.84 3.00 12.97
CA ILE A 63 5.90 1.59 13.40
C ILE A 63 4.71 0.79 12.86
N VAL A 64 3.49 1.35 12.84
CA VAL A 64 2.32 0.68 12.24
C VAL A 64 2.55 0.45 10.75
N GLU A 65 3.05 1.44 10.01
CA GLU A 65 3.34 1.34 8.57
C GLU A 65 4.40 0.26 8.29
N GLU A 66 5.45 0.17 9.12
CA GLU A 66 6.47 -0.87 9.00
C GLU A 66 5.94 -2.28 9.29
N TYR A 67 4.95 -2.41 10.18
CA TYR A 67 4.32 -3.69 10.47
C TYR A 67 3.21 -4.07 9.49
N LEU A 68 2.65 -3.11 8.76
CA LEU A 68 1.62 -3.36 7.74
C LEU A 68 2.20 -4.24 6.62
N GLY A 69 1.55 -5.39 6.38
CA GLY A 69 2.04 -6.40 5.43
C GLY A 69 3.22 -7.25 5.93
N TYR A 70 3.70 -7.04 7.17
CA TYR A 70 4.77 -7.82 7.77
C TYR A 70 4.33 -8.61 9.02
N GLN A 71 3.76 -7.94 10.02
CA GLN A 71 3.30 -8.55 11.29
C GLN A 71 2.13 -7.77 11.86
N CYS A 72 0.91 -8.10 11.43
CA CYS A 72 -0.29 -7.31 11.70
C CYS A 72 -0.64 -7.22 13.19
N ASP A 73 -0.43 -8.28 13.99
CA ASP A 73 -0.67 -8.25 15.44
C ASP A 73 0.10 -7.13 16.15
N SER A 74 1.36 -6.93 15.73
CA SER A 74 2.17 -5.84 16.26
C SER A 74 1.69 -4.47 15.80
N ALA A 75 1.14 -4.37 14.57
CA ALA A 75 0.54 -3.13 14.08
C ALA A 75 -0.67 -2.70 14.92
N TYR A 76 -1.51 -3.65 15.35
CA TYR A 76 -2.65 -3.36 16.22
C TYR A 76 -2.22 -2.72 17.54
N ILE A 77 -1.17 -3.24 18.19
CA ILE A 77 -0.65 -2.71 19.46
C ILE A 77 -0.27 -1.22 19.35
N TYR A 78 0.41 -0.84 18.25
CA TYR A 78 0.82 0.55 18.04
C TYR A 78 -0.31 1.44 17.57
N SER A 79 -1.29 0.89 16.87
CA SER A 79 -2.54 1.57 16.54
C SER A 79 -3.35 1.88 17.81
N ASP A 80 -3.43 0.96 18.77
CA ASP A 80 -4.12 1.19 20.06
C ASP A 80 -3.41 2.29 20.87
N LYS A 81 -2.08 2.28 20.94
CA LYS A 81 -1.30 3.37 21.56
C LYS A 81 -1.60 4.73 20.94
N ASN A 82 -1.72 4.80 19.63
CA ASN A 82 -2.06 6.04 18.93
C ASN A 82 -3.49 6.50 19.19
N LYS A 83 -4.44 5.56 19.33
CA LYS A 83 -5.81 5.87 19.74
C LYS A 83 -5.82 6.51 21.16
N GLU A 84 -5.06 5.95 22.09
CA GLU A 84 -4.93 6.51 23.45
C GLU A 84 -4.34 7.92 23.43
N ILE A 85 -3.27 8.13 22.64
CA ILE A 85 -2.65 9.45 22.49
C ILE A 85 -3.65 10.44 21.89
N ALA A 86 -4.37 10.08 20.83
CA ALA A 86 -5.35 10.94 20.18
C ALA A 86 -6.47 11.37 21.16
N ASN A 87 -6.97 10.41 21.96
CA ASN A 87 -8.02 10.67 22.95
C ASN A 87 -7.54 11.62 24.07
N ARG A 88 -6.38 11.35 24.70
CA ARG A 88 -5.90 12.20 25.81
C ARG A 88 -5.49 13.60 25.34
N SER A 89 -5.08 13.73 24.07
CA SER A 89 -4.74 15.03 23.47
C SER A 89 -5.95 15.76 22.89
N ASN A 90 -7.16 15.19 22.96
CA ASN A 90 -8.38 15.69 22.32
C ASN A 90 -8.16 16.07 20.83
N ASN A 91 -7.34 15.29 20.11
CA ASN A 91 -6.99 15.59 18.74
C ASN A 91 -7.83 14.74 17.76
N GLU A 92 -8.93 15.29 17.29
CA GLU A 92 -9.86 14.62 16.37
C GLU A 92 -9.18 14.18 15.06
N ILE A 93 -8.23 14.97 14.53
CA ILE A 93 -7.51 14.63 13.31
C ILE A 93 -6.69 13.35 13.53
N TRP A 94 -6.02 13.25 14.66
CA TRP A 94 -5.26 12.04 14.99
C TRP A 94 -6.18 10.85 15.22
N LEU A 95 -7.32 11.07 15.86
CA LEU A 95 -8.31 10.01 16.06
C LEU A 95 -8.82 9.47 14.72
N TYR A 96 -9.26 10.34 13.79
CA TYR A 96 -9.69 9.93 12.47
C TYR A 96 -8.58 9.24 11.67
N LYS A 97 -7.35 9.78 11.68
CA LYS A 97 -6.20 9.12 11.03
C LYS A 97 -5.99 7.70 11.56
N ASN A 98 -6.06 7.52 12.87
CA ASN A 98 -5.91 6.22 13.49
C ASN A 98 -7.04 5.26 13.11
N LEU A 99 -8.30 5.72 13.12
CA LEU A 99 -9.45 4.90 12.71
C LEU A 99 -9.33 4.44 11.25
N LEU A 100 -8.92 5.34 10.34
CA LEU A 100 -8.71 5.02 8.93
C LEU A 100 -7.57 4.02 8.73
N GLN A 101 -6.44 4.21 9.41
CA GLN A 101 -5.32 3.27 9.37
C GLN A 101 -5.71 1.90 9.93
N ARG A 102 -6.50 1.88 11.02
CA ARG A 102 -6.99 0.64 11.63
C ARG A 102 -7.96 -0.11 10.71
N SER A 103 -8.83 0.60 10.00
CA SER A 103 -9.74 -0.05 9.03
C SER A 103 -8.98 -0.70 7.88
N VAL A 104 -7.92 -0.05 7.36
CA VAL A 104 -7.04 -0.65 6.35
C VAL A 104 -6.36 -1.90 6.90
N LEU A 105 -5.83 -1.85 8.12
CA LEU A 105 -5.19 -2.99 8.77
C LEU A 105 -6.17 -4.17 8.95
N LEU A 106 -7.40 -3.91 9.40
CA LEU A 106 -8.45 -4.93 9.53
C LEU A 106 -8.81 -5.54 8.17
N SER A 107 -8.98 -4.71 7.15
CA SER A 107 -9.27 -5.17 5.80
C SER A 107 -8.17 -6.05 5.22
N THR A 108 -6.90 -5.68 5.40
CA THR A 108 -5.76 -6.48 4.91
C THR A 108 -5.58 -7.81 5.65
N THR A 109 -6.17 -7.94 6.84
CA THR A 109 -6.16 -9.20 7.64
C THR A 109 -7.43 -10.03 7.49
N GLY A 110 -8.36 -9.64 6.59
CA GLY A 110 -9.60 -10.36 6.33
C GLY A 110 -10.74 -10.05 7.31
N LEU A 111 -10.55 -9.13 8.25
CA LEU A 111 -11.57 -8.68 9.21
C LEU A 111 -12.44 -7.58 8.57
N PHE A 112 -13.16 -7.97 7.51
CA PHE A 112 -13.90 -7.02 6.65
C PHE A 112 -15.10 -6.37 7.34
N VAL A 113 -15.79 -7.11 8.21
CA VAL A 113 -16.94 -6.60 8.96
C VAL A 113 -16.48 -5.50 9.91
N GLU A 114 -15.46 -5.76 10.70
CA GLU A 114 -14.90 -4.81 11.67
C GLU A 114 -14.29 -3.58 10.96
N SER A 115 -13.64 -3.78 9.81
CA SER A 115 -13.15 -2.68 8.97
C SER A 115 -14.31 -1.78 8.53
N LYS A 116 -15.39 -2.38 8.00
CA LYS A 116 -16.56 -1.66 7.54
C LYS A 116 -17.27 -0.91 8.67
N GLU A 117 -17.42 -1.54 9.84
CA GLU A 117 -18.03 -0.90 11.00
C GLU A 117 -17.28 0.36 11.47
N ILE A 118 -15.95 0.38 11.37
CA ILE A 118 -15.18 1.59 11.67
C ILE A 118 -15.47 2.67 10.64
N LEU A 119 -15.44 2.33 9.36
CA LEU A 119 -15.64 3.28 8.27
C LEU A 119 -17.06 3.86 8.25
N ASP A 120 -18.07 3.05 8.49
CA ASP A 120 -19.48 3.48 8.51
C ASP A 120 -19.79 4.43 9.68
N LYS A 121 -19.02 4.40 10.76
CA LYS A 121 -19.16 5.33 11.90
C LYS A 121 -18.54 6.70 11.61
N ILE A 122 -17.72 6.83 10.57
CA ILE A 122 -17.12 8.11 10.18
C ILE A 122 -18.10 8.88 9.30
N ASN A 123 -18.60 10.00 9.78
CA ASN A 123 -19.42 10.88 8.97
C ASN A 123 -18.53 11.68 8.00
N PRO A 124 -18.63 11.48 6.67
CA PRO A 124 -17.79 12.16 5.69
C PRO A 124 -18.03 13.67 5.60
N GLU A 125 -19.20 14.17 6.05
CA GLU A 125 -19.55 15.59 5.99
C GLU A 125 -18.72 16.43 6.97
N VAL A 126 -18.43 15.86 8.16
CA VAL A 126 -17.63 16.54 9.20
C VAL A 126 -16.15 16.16 9.15
N LEU A 127 -15.78 15.19 8.31
CA LEU A 127 -14.39 14.74 8.19
C LEU A 127 -13.50 15.87 7.64
N PRO A 128 -12.36 16.19 8.27
CA PRO A 128 -11.40 17.18 7.78
C PRO A 128 -11.01 16.92 6.32
N LYS A 129 -11.00 17.96 5.50
CA LYS A 129 -10.73 17.85 4.04
C LYS A 129 -9.44 17.08 3.73
N GLN A 130 -8.40 17.25 4.54
CA GLN A 130 -7.11 16.58 4.39
C GLN A 130 -7.18 15.05 4.60
N LEU A 131 -8.26 14.53 5.20
CA LEU A 131 -8.47 13.10 5.42
C LEU A 131 -9.40 12.44 4.39
N ARG A 132 -9.99 13.21 3.48
CA ARG A 132 -10.94 12.68 2.47
C ARG A 132 -10.29 11.65 1.55
N PHE A 133 -9.04 11.89 1.15
CA PHE A 133 -8.30 10.89 0.38
C PHE A 133 -8.15 9.58 1.18
N SER A 134 -7.65 9.65 2.42
CA SER A 134 -7.44 8.47 3.27
C SER A 134 -8.74 7.72 3.56
N TYR A 135 -9.86 8.43 3.73
CA TYR A 135 -11.19 7.85 3.92
C TYR A 135 -11.64 7.04 2.70
N ASN A 136 -11.56 7.64 1.51
CA ASN A 136 -11.96 6.96 0.28
C ASN A 136 -11.00 5.81 -0.06
N SER A 137 -9.70 5.98 0.20
CA SER A 137 -8.70 4.93 0.01
C SER A 137 -8.86 3.75 0.98
N ALA A 138 -9.37 4.00 2.20
CA ALA A 138 -9.66 2.92 3.15
C ALA A 138 -10.86 2.07 2.69
N TYR A 139 -11.92 2.68 2.15
CA TYR A 139 -13.02 1.94 1.51
C TYR A 139 -12.59 1.24 0.23
N GLU A 140 -11.75 1.88 -0.57
CA GLU A 140 -11.15 1.25 -1.76
C GLU A 140 -10.42 -0.04 -1.37
N CYS A 141 -9.55 0.03 -0.37
CA CYS A 141 -8.83 -1.13 0.16
C CYS A 141 -9.80 -2.24 0.63
N LEU A 142 -10.86 -1.88 1.36
CA LEU A 142 -11.88 -2.82 1.81
C LEU A 142 -12.56 -3.55 0.64
N TYR A 143 -13.05 -2.80 -0.36
CA TYR A 143 -13.76 -3.41 -1.48
C TYR A 143 -12.85 -4.14 -2.46
N SER A 144 -11.59 -3.74 -2.60
CA SER A 144 -10.57 -4.49 -3.33
C SER A 144 -10.32 -5.86 -2.70
N ASN A 145 -10.09 -5.89 -1.38
CA ASN A 145 -9.86 -7.14 -0.66
C ASN A 145 -11.12 -8.05 -0.64
N LEU A 146 -12.34 -7.47 -0.55
CA LEU A 146 -13.59 -8.22 -0.67
C LEU A 146 -13.74 -8.86 -2.06
N LEU A 147 -13.34 -8.17 -3.13
CA LEU A 147 -13.35 -8.73 -4.48
C LEU A 147 -12.36 -9.88 -4.61
N ASP A 148 -11.15 -9.72 -4.11
CA ASP A 148 -10.13 -10.77 -4.15
C ASP A 148 -10.57 -12.00 -3.33
N TYR A 149 -11.20 -11.79 -2.17
CA TYR A 149 -11.71 -12.87 -1.32
C TYR A 149 -12.93 -13.59 -1.92
N SER A 150 -13.84 -12.87 -2.57
CA SER A 150 -15.09 -13.44 -3.06
C SER A 150 -14.95 -14.33 -4.30
N GLY A 151 -13.80 -14.25 -5.01
CA GLY A 151 -13.57 -15.01 -6.24
C GLY A 151 -14.42 -14.54 -7.43
N GLY A 152 -14.18 -15.14 -8.62
CA GLY A 152 -14.73 -14.68 -9.91
C GLY A 152 -16.25 -14.71 -10.04
N ASP A 153 -16.93 -15.70 -9.45
CA ASP A 153 -18.36 -16.02 -9.72
C ASP A 153 -19.30 -15.59 -8.58
N SER A 154 -18.83 -14.82 -7.62
CA SER A 154 -19.65 -14.36 -6.52
C SER A 154 -20.77 -13.41 -6.97
N PRO A 155 -22.02 -13.57 -6.52
CA PRO A 155 -23.12 -12.65 -6.83
C PRO A 155 -22.87 -11.23 -6.30
N TYR A 156 -21.97 -11.08 -5.33
CA TYR A 156 -21.58 -9.79 -4.75
C TYR A 156 -20.53 -9.04 -5.59
N ASN A 157 -19.85 -9.69 -6.54
CA ASN A 157 -18.78 -9.07 -7.32
C ASN A 157 -19.20 -7.80 -8.05
N LYS A 158 -20.41 -7.77 -8.62
CA LYS A 158 -20.93 -6.57 -9.28
C LYS A 158 -21.09 -5.41 -8.29
N ILE A 159 -21.57 -5.70 -7.07
CA ILE A 159 -21.74 -4.70 -6.01
C ILE A 159 -20.37 -4.16 -5.59
N TYR A 160 -19.41 -5.05 -5.31
CA TYR A 160 -18.08 -4.67 -4.87
C TYR A 160 -17.31 -3.88 -5.96
N LYS A 161 -17.41 -4.28 -7.23
CA LYS A 161 -16.82 -3.55 -8.36
C LYS A 161 -17.37 -2.12 -8.47
N ASN A 162 -18.68 -1.95 -8.34
CA ASN A 162 -19.30 -0.63 -8.37
C ASN A 162 -18.82 0.24 -7.21
N LYS A 163 -18.84 -0.30 -5.98
CA LYS A 163 -18.35 0.41 -4.79
C LYS A 163 -16.87 0.78 -4.91
N LEU A 164 -16.05 -0.14 -5.39
CA LEU A 164 -14.64 0.10 -5.63
C LEU A 164 -14.44 1.26 -6.61
N ALA A 165 -15.18 1.28 -7.73
CA ALA A 165 -15.12 2.36 -8.72
C ALA A 165 -15.52 3.72 -8.12
N ASP A 166 -16.61 3.76 -7.32
CA ASP A 166 -17.07 4.99 -6.65
C ASP A 166 -16.00 5.55 -5.71
N TYR A 167 -15.37 4.69 -4.90
CA TYR A 167 -14.34 5.12 -3.95
C TYR A 167 -13.03 5.49 -4.65
N TYR A 168 -12.63 4.81 -5.72
CA TYR A 168 -11.51 5.24 -6.56
C TYR A 168 -11.71 6.64 -7.11
N ASN A 169 -12.88 6.89 -7.70
CA ASN A 169 -13.20 8.21 -8.24
C ASN A 169 -13.20 9.28 -7.16
N SER A 170 -13.73 8.99 -5.98
CA SER A 170 -13.77 9.92 -4.85
C SER A 170 -12.37 10.18 -4.27
N ALA A 171 -11.53 9.15 -4.15
CA ALA A 171 -10.14 9.28 -3.72
C ALA A 171 -9.33 10.11 -4.72
N TYR A 172 -9.46 9.82 -6.02
CA TYR A 172 -8.80 10.57 -7.07
C TYR A 172 -9.15 12.07 -7.05
N LYS A 173 -10.45 12.41 -6.88
CA LYS A 173 -10.90 13.81 -6.78
C LYS A 173 -10.31 14.56 -5.58
N ALA A 174 -9.88 13.85 -4.54
CA ALA A 174 -9.24 14.44 -3.36
C ALA A 174 -7.74 14.69 -3.55
N LEU A 175 -7.13 14.17 -4.62
CA LEU A 175 -5.71 14.32 -4.94
C LEU A 175 -5.47 15.47 -5.93
N LYS A 176 -4.25 16.01 -5.87
CA LYS A 176 -3.77 17.04 -6.83
C LYS A 176 -2.56 16.48 -7.59
N PRO A 177 -2.29 16.99 -8.80
CA PRO A 177 -1.02 16.75 -9.48
C PRO A 177 0.15 17.07 -8.54
N GLY A 178 1.06 16.11 -8.32
CA GLY A 178 2.17 16.24 -7.37
C GLY A 178 1.98 15.47 -6.06
N ASP A 179 0.75 15.07 -5.71
CA ASP A 179 0.55 14.16 -4.58
C ASP A 179 1.13 12.77 -4.90
N PRO A 180 1.72 12.07 -3.92
CA PRO A 180 2.43 10.81 -4.16
C PRO A 180 1.60 9.74 -4.88
N PHE A 181 0.30 9.66 -4.59
CA PHE A 181 -0.61 8.65 -5.16
C PHE A 181 -1.39 9.12 -6.38
N TYR A 182 -1.24 10.38 -6.81
CA TYR A 182 -2.06 10.95 -7.89
C TYR A 182 -2.04 10.09 -9.16
N TYR A 183 -0.85 9.75 -9.64
CA TYR A 183 -0.72 8.97 -10.86
C TYR A 183 -1.16 7.51 -10.72
N LEU A 184 -1.00 6.91 -9.54
CA LEU A 184 -1.51 5.57 -9.27
C LEU A 184 -3.04 5.54 -9.36
N PHE A 185 -3.72 6.45 -8.66
CA PHE A 185 -5.18 6.52 -8.69
C PHE A 185 -5.73 6.93 -10.05
N LEU A 186 -5.04 7.80 -10.80
CA LEU A 186 -5.39 8.13 -12.18
C LEU A 186 -5.24 6.92 -13.12
N SER A 187 -4.21 6.10 -12.91
CA SER A 187 -4.05 4.83 -13.64
C SER A 187 -5.21 3.87 -13.36
N HIS A 188 -5.59 3.70 -12.10
CA HIS A 188 -6.74 2.86 -11.72
C HIS A 188 -8.05 3.36 -12.31
N LYS A 189 -8.29 4.68 -12.30
CA LYS A 189 -9.46 5.29 -12.94
C LYS A 189 -9.52 4.92 -14.42
N ASN A 190 -8.40 5.11 -15.14
CA ASN A 190 -8.33 4.76 -16.57
C ASN A 190 -8.55 3.26 -16.84
N ARG A 191 -8.09 2.37 -15.95
CA ARG A 191 -8.38 0.92 -16.02
C ARG A 191 -9.89 0.64 -15.91
N ILE A 192 -10.58 1.28 -14.98
CA ILE A 192 -12.04 1.14 -14.81
C ILE A 192 -12.77 1.60 -16.07
N GLU A 193 -12.29 2.66 -16.73
CA GLU A 193 -12.82 3.22 -17.96
C GLU A 193 -12.35 2.44 -19.22
N ASN A 194 -11.64 1.32 -19.06
CA ASN A 194 -11.02 0.54 -20.14
C ASN A 194 -10.03 1.32 -21.01
N ASN A 195 -9.49 2.42 -20.51
CA ASN A 195 -8.51 3.25 -21.20
C ASN A 195 -7.07 2.78 -20.88
N TRP A 196 -6.72 1.59 -21.35
CA TRP A 196 -5.50 0.87 -20.96
C TRP A 196 -4.21 1.61 -21.30
N SER A 197 -4.14 2.29 -22.46
CA SER A 197 -2.95 3.07 -22.85
C SER A 197 -2.70 4.25 -21.90
N GLN A 198 -3.76 4.97 -21.48
CA GLN A 198 -3.62 6.05 -20.51
C GLN A 198 -3.30 5.51 -19.11
N ALA A 199 -3.84 4.34 -18.75
CA ALA A 199 -3.52 3.66 -17.51
C ALA A 199 -2.03 3.33 -17.43
N GLU A 200 -1.45 2.81 -18.53
CA GLU A 200 -0.01 2.52 -18.62
C GLU A 200 0.85 3.78 -18.47
N GLN A 201 0.53 4.85 -19.18
CA GLN A 201 1.25 6.12 -19.05
C GLN A 201 1.27 6.63 -17.62
N ASN A 202 0.16 6.52 -16.91
CA ASN A 202 0.05 7.00 -15.54
C ASN A 202 0.77 6.10 -14.53
N VAL A 203 0.69 4.77 -14.66
CA VAL A 203 1.45 3.89 -13.78
C VAL A 203 2.97 4.05 -13.99
N ASN A 204 3.41 4.30 -15.23
CA ASN A 204 4.81 4.60 -15.52
C ASN A 204 5.26 5.92 -14.86
N LYS A 205 4.39 6.96 -14.81
CA LYS A 205 4.68 8.19 -14.05
C LYS A 205 4.78 7.91 -12.55
N PHE A 206 3.89 7.08 -12.01
CA PHE A 206 3.95 6.70 -10.60
C PHE A 206 5.24 5.96 -10.27
N LEU A 207 5.63 4.95 -11.06
CA LEU A 207 6.86 4.19 -10.85
C LEU A 207 8.12 5.07 -10.83
N LYS A 208 8.16 6.14 -11.62
CA LYS A 208 9.27 7.13 -11.59
C LYS A 208 9.36 7.89 -10.26
N THR A 209 8.31 7.92 -9.46
CA THR A 209 8.29 8.56 -8.13
C THR A 209 8.61 7.60 -7.00
N THR A 210 8.68 6.30 -7.27
CA THR A 210 8.93 5.26 -6.26
C THR A 210 10.39 4.79 -6.31
N LEU A 211 10.86 4.28 -5.18
CA LEU A 211 12.21 3.70 -5.08
C LEU A 211 12.13 2.17 -5.21
N PRO A 212 12.97 1.54 -6.06
CA PRO A 212 13.10 0.08 -6.10
C PRO A 212 13.34 -0.50 -4.70
N GLY A 213 12.82 -1.70 -4.45
CA GLY A 213 12.93 -2.35 -3.15
C GLY A 213 11.99 -1.81 -2.07
N THR A 214 11.04 -0.95 -2.42
CA THR A 214 9.99 -0.46 -1.50
C THR A 214 8.65 -1.09 -1.81
N ARG A 215 7.77 -1.15 -0.79
CA ARG A 215 6.39 -1.62 -0.98
C ARG A 215 5.62 -0.83 -2.04
N LEU A 216 5.82 0.49 -2.13
CA LEU A 216 5.17 1.32 -3.16
C LEU A 216 5.64 0.95 -4.56
N HIS A 217 6.92 0.62 -4.73
CA HIS A 217 7.44 0.14 -6.01
C HIS A 217 6.85 -1.22 -6.38
N ALA A 218 6.71 -2.14 -5.42
CA ALA A 218 6.04 -3.43 -5.63
C ALA A 218 4.61 -3.23 -6.11
N ILE A 219 3.81 -2.39 -5.43
CA ILE A 219 2.43 -2.08 -5.82
C ILE A 219 2.36 -1.50 -7.25
N GLY A 220 3.20 -0.52 -7.57
CA GLY A 220 3.23 0.09 -8.90
C GLY A 220 3.62 -0.91 -10.00
N SER A 221 4.61 -1.76 -9.75
CA SER A 221 5.06 -2.79 -10.68
C SER A 221 3.98 -3.84 -10.91
N PHE A 222 3.31 -4.30 -9.85
CA PHE A 222 2.18 -5.20 -9.98
C PHE A 222 1.01 -4.59 -10.78
N CYS A 223 0.66 -3.33 -10.50
CA CYS A 223 -0.36 -2.62 -11.27
C CYS A 223 0.00 -2.52 -12.75
N LYS A 224 1.28 -2.27 -13.06
CA LYS A 224 1.76 -2.25 -14.44
C LYS A 224 1.66 -3.62 -15.10
N ALA A 225 2.04 -4.70 -14.42
CA ALA A 225 1.92 -6.05 -14.93
C ALA A 225 0.46 -6.40 -15.35
N VAL A 226 -0.51 -6.01 -14.52
CA VAL A 226 -1.94 -6.21 -14.85
C VAL A 226 -2.36 -5.43 -16.10
N ILE A 227 -1.81 -4.24 -16.31
CA ILE A 227 -2.09 -3.42 -17.51
C ILE A 227 -1.42 -4.05 -18.74
N ASP A 228 -0.16 -4.46 -18.62
CA ASP A 228 0.61 -5.09 -19.70
C ASP A 228 -0.05 -6.39 -20.17
N ALA A 229 -0.59 -7.20 -19.25
CA ALA A 229 -1.38 -8.39 -19.58
C ALA A 229 -2.59 -8.05 -20.48
N LYS A 230 -3.26 -6.93 -20.20
CA LYS A 230 -4.41 -6.48 -21.02
C LYS A 230 -4.01 -5.90 -22.36
N LEU A 231 -2.81 -5.33 -22.46
CA LEU A 231 -2.24 -4.80 -23.71
C LEU A 231 -1.54 -5.87 -24.55
N GLY A 232 -1.36 -7.09 -24.04
CA GLY A 232 -0.63 -8.18 -24.70
C GLY A 232 0.88 -8.03 -24.63
N ASN A 233 1.41 -7.21 -23.74
CA ASN A 233 2.85 -6.96 -23.57
C ASN A 233 3.48 -8.00 -22.62
N ILE A 234 3.60 -9.25 -23.05
CA ILE A 234 3.98 -10.40 -22.21
C ILE A 234 5.36 -10.20 -21.55
N ASP A 235 6.38 -9.80 -22.29
CA ASP A 235 7.74 -9.60 -21.74
C ASP A 235 7.76 -8.51 -20.65
N SER A 236 7.02 -7.42 -20.88
CA SER A 236 6.90 -6.34 -19.91
C SER A 236 6.08 -6.76 -18.67
N GLN A 237 5.04 -7.55 -18.86
CA GLN A 237 4.25 -8.13 -17.77
C GLN A 237 5.15 -8.98 -16.86
N GLU A 238 5.92 -9.91 -17.42
CA GLU A 238 6.84 -10.76 -16.68
C GLU A 238 7.89 -9.93 -15.90
N SER A 239 8.55 -8.98 -16.58
CA SER A 239 9.51 -8.07 -15.94
C SER A 239 8.88 -7.34 -14.75
N CYS A 240 7.66 -6.83 -14.90
CA CYS A 240 6.97 -6.09 -13.86
C CYS A 240 6.57 -6.97 -12.67
N LEU A 241 6.18 -8.22 -12.89
CA LEU A 241 5.94 -9.21 -11.82
C LEU A 241 7.23 -9.51 -11.06
N ILE A 242 8.36 -9.67 -11.75
CA ILE A 242 9.67 -9.89 -11.13
C ILE A 242 10.08 -8.67 -10.28
N TYR A 243 9.91 -7.45 -10.79
CA TYR A 243 10.21 -6.22 -10.02
C TYR A 243 9.36 -6.10 -8.77
N SER A 244 8.07 -6.45 -8.87
CA SER A 244 7.17 -6.47 -7.73
C SER A 244 7.65 -7.49 -6.69
N ALA A 245 7.95 -8.72 -7.10
CA ALA A 245 8.44 -9.78 -6.22
C ALA A 245 9.76 -9.43 -5.54
N ILE A 246 10.73 -8.86 -6.27
CA ILE A 246 12.00 -8.37 -5.70
C ILE A 246 11.73 -7.31 -4.63
N SER A 247 10.86 -6.33 -4.92
CA SER A 247 10.56 -5.24 -4.00
C SER A 247 9.81 -5.72 -2.75
N ASP A 248 8.95 -6.73 -2.87
CA ASP A 248 8.28 -7.38 -1.73
C ASP A 248 9.30 -8.08 -0.82
N ILE A 249 10.28 -8.79 -1.38
CA ILE A 249 11.34 -9.43 -0.60
C ILE A 249 12.20 -8.37 0.11
N GLU A 250 12.65 -7.34 -0.61
CA GLU A 250 13.51 -6.29 -0.06
C GLU A 250 12.83 -5.45 1.02
N SER A 251 11.52 -5.19 0.88
CA SER A 251 10.70 -4.53 1.89
C SER A 251 10.23 -5.48 3.01
N SER A 252 10.51 -6.78 2.89
CA SER A 252 10.03 -7.85 3.77
C SER A 252 8.51 -7.86 3.91
N THR A 253 7.79 -7.54 2.83
CA THR A 253 6.34 -7.67 2.74
C THR A 253 5.98 -9.15 2.59
N LYS A 254 4.94 -9.60 3.28
CA LYS A 254 4.46 -11.00 3.19
C LYS A 254 3.40 -11.20 2.11
N GLU A 255 3.26 -10.26 1.21
CA GLU A 255 2.42 -10.39 0.03
C GLU A 255 3.14 -11.30 -0.99
N ASN A 256 2.44 -12.34 -1.49
CA ASN A 256 3.03 -13.32 -2.40
C ASN A 256 2.37 -13.32 -3.80
N ARG A 257 1.50 -12.35 -4.08
CA ARG A 257 0.68 -12.34 -5.30
C ARG A 257 1.54 -12.32 -6.57
N SER A 258 2.57 -11.49 -6.60
CA SER A 258 3.49 -11.42 -7.74
C SER A 258 4.22 -12.74 -7.99
N MET A 259 4.59 -13.45 -6.92
CA MET A 259 5.23 -14.77 -7.02
C MET A 259 4.26 -15.85 -7.49
N GLN A 260 2.99 -15.76 -7.08
CA GLN A 260 1.94 -16.69 -7.54
C GLN A 260 1.64 -16.49 -9.03
N ASP A 261 1.54 -15.23 -9.48
CA ASP A 261 1.29 -14.91 -10.88
C ASP A 261 2.48 -15.24 -11.80
N LEU A 262 3.72 -15.21 -11.28
CA LEU A 262 4.91 -15.69 -12.01
C LEU A 262 4.95 -17.20 -12.16
N ALA A 263 4.31 -17.95 -11.26
CA ALA A 263 4.30 -19.41 -11.26
C ALA A 263 3.14 -20.00 -12.07
N SER A 264 2.16 -19.18 -12.48
CA SER A 264 0.99 -19.57 -13.29
C SER A 264 1.24 -19.42 -14.77
#